data_f711d049940486cd14aa324a4a83ac88
#
_entry.id   f711d049940486cd14aa324a4a83ac88
#
_cell.length_a   1.000
_cell.length_b   1.000
_cell.length_c   1.000
_cell.angle_alpha   90.00
_cell.angle_beta   90.00
_cell.angle_gamma   90.00
#
_symmetry.space_group_name_H-M   'P 1'
#
loop_
_entity.id
_entity.type
_entity.pdbx_description
1 polymer ?
#
loop_
_entity_poly.entity_id
_entity_poly.type
_entity_poly.pdbx_seq_one_letter_code
_entity_poly.pdbx_strand_id
1 'polypeptide(L)'
;MSHDTPPRPVTRALPTAADTERLSRALAQASRIHASDIAARGLKVNLRGELGVGKTALVRGWLRAFGVRGPIRSPTFAVLEPYVVSLHQEPAAGRNGLEAQTISRLDFYHFDFYRFAEPDEFSFAGFREQFGAGRICAIEWPEKAGERLPAADLTITLQVDGDGRLATLRADSTLGHGCLESALTDFDTTAAA
;
A
#
# COMPACT_ATOMS: atom_id res chain seq x y z
N MET A 1 7.15 13.07 -29.13
CA MET A 1 6.75 11.84 -28.43
C MET A 1 7.89 11.51 -27.45
N SER A 2 7.74 12.00 -26.21
CA SER A 2 8.73 11.72 -25.15
C SER A 2 8.58 10.26 -24.75
N HIS A 3 9.62 9.45 -25.01
CA HIS A 3 9.72 8.10 -24.49
C HIS A 3 9.92 8.22 -22.98
N ASP A 4 8.81 8.19 -22.26
CA ASP A 4 8.82 8.09 -20.80
C ASP A 4 9.29 6.66 -20.47
N THR A 5 10.60 6.52 -20.22
CA THR A 5 11.16 5.25 -19.76
C THR A 5 10.55 4.99 -18.37
N PRO A 6 9.90 3.84 -18.15
CA PRO A 6 9.33 3.56 -16.84
C PRO A 6 10.42 3.70 -15.77
N PRO A 7 10.10 4.33 -14.63
CA PRO A 7 11.07 4.54 -13.56
C PRO A 7 11.66 3.20 -13.12
N ARG A 8 12.98 3.17 -12.91
CA ARG A 8 13.69 1.95 -12.49
C ARG A 8 13.20 1.53 -11.11
N PRO A 9 13.02 0.22 -10.88
CA PRO A 9 12.71 -0.28 -9.54
C PRO A 9 13.79 0.13 -8.53
N VAL A 10 13.36 0.44 -7.31
CA VAL A 10 14.26 0.78 -6.19
C VAL A 10 14.20 -0.34 -5.16
N THR A 11 15.36 -0.75 -4.66
CA THR A 11 15.47 -1.84 -3.69
C THR A 11 15.92 -1.31 -2.34
N ARG A 12 15.32 -1.85 -1.25
CA ARG A 12 15.69 -1.57 0.13
C ARG A 12 15.80 -2.87 0.93
N ALA A 13 16.87 -3.00 1.67
CA ALA A 13 17.02 -4.07 2.65
C ALA A 13 16.13 -3.77 3.88
N LEU A 14 15.49 -4.80 4.39
CA LEU A 14 14.68 -4.80 5.59
C LEU A 14 15.22 -5.89 6.53
N PRO A 15 16.38 -5.66 7.18
CA PRO A 15 17.05 -6.67 7.98
C PRO A 15 16.22 -7.16 9.17
N THR A 16 15.29 -6.36 9.65
CA THR A 16 14.45 -6.69 10.83
C THR A 16 12.96 -6.45 10.58
N ALA A 17 12.13 -6.96 11.47
CA ALA A 17 10.69 -6.65 11.47
C ALA A 17 10.43 -5.14 11.66
N ALA A 18 11.28 -4.45 12.44
CA ALA A 18 11.17 -3.00 12.63
C ALA A 18 11.40 -2.23 11.32
N ASP A 19 12.23 -2.73 10.41
CA ASP A 19 12.43 -2.13 9.09
C ASP A 19 11.20 -2.30 8.20
N THR A 20 10.52 -3.44 8.29
CA THR A 20 9.22 -3.65 7.61
C THR A 20 8.17 -2.69 8.16
N GLU A 21 8.11 -2.49 9.47
CA GLU A 21 7.22 -1.51 10.09
C GLU A 21 7.57 -0.07 9.69
N ARG A 22 8.86 0.26 9.56
CA ARG A 22 9.33 1.56 9.07
C ARG A 22 8.86 1.80 7.64
N LEU A 23 9.01 0.83 6.74
CA LEU A 23 8.50 0.92 5.37
C LEU A 23 6.97 1.10 5.35
N SER A 24 6.26 0.39 6.23
CA SER A 24 4.82 0.52 6.37
C SER A 24 4.39 1.93 6.80
N ARG A 25 5.11 2.54 7.75
CA ARG A 25 4.87 3.93 8.18
C ARG A 25 5.16 4.91 7.06
N ALA A 26 6.23 4.71 6.30
CA ALA A 26 6.58 5.52 5.16
C ALA A 26 5.49 5.49 4.06
N LEU A 27 4.91 4.31 3.78
CA LEU A 27 3.76 4.18 2.87
C LEU A 27 2.52 4.92 3.39
N ALA A 28 2.26 4.88 4.69
CA ALA A 28 1.15 5.64 5.28
C ALA A 28 1.38 7.15 5.17
N GLN A 29 2.60 7.61 5.41
CA GLN A 29 2.96 9.02 5.26
C GLN A 29 2.85 9.49 3.81
N ALA A 30 3.35 8.71 2.86
CA ALA A 30 3.18 8.98 1.43
C ALA A 30 1.70 9.07 1.04
N SER A 31 0.86 8.17 1.56
CA SER A 31 -0.58 8.20 1.30
C SER A 31 -1.25 9.47 1.86
N ARG A 32 -0.77 10.02 2.98
CA ARG A 32 -1.24 11.31 3.52
C ARG A 32 -0.82 12.48 2.64
N ILE A 33 0.44 12.48 2.18
CA ILE A 33 0.97 13.53 1.29
C ILE A 33 0.17 13.59 -0.01
N HIS A 34 -0.17 12.43 -0.57
CA HIS A 34 -0.89 12.31 -1.85
C HIS A 34 -2.41 12.10 -1.68
N ALA A 35 -2.97 12.48 -0.53
CA ALA A 35 -4.37 12.25 -0.18
C ALA A 35 -5.36 12.77 -1.22
N SER A 36 -5.11 13.96 -1.78
CA SER A 36 -5.98 14.59 -2.79
C SER A 36 -6.03 13.78 -4.10
N ASP A 37 -4.87 13.29 -4.55
CA ASP A 37 -4.80 12.44 -5.75
C ASP A 37 -5.45 11.08 -5.50
N ILE A 38 -5.25 10.49 -4.31
CA ILE A 38 -5.89 9.22 -3.92
C ILE A 38 -7.41 9.39 -3.82
N ALA A 39 -7.88 10.51 -3.28
CA ALA A 39 -9.31 10.80 -3.23
C ALA A 39 -9.92 10.94 -4.62
N ALA A 40 -9.18 11.47 -5.59
CA ALA A 40 -9.65 11.65 -6.95
C ALA A 40 -9.59 10.37 -7.80
N ARG A 41 -8.59 9.49 -7.60
CA ARG A 41 -8.29 8.35 -8.50
C ARG A 41 -8.21 6.99 -7.83
N GLY A 42 -8.00 6.95 -6.50
CA GLY A 42 -7.62 5.75 -5.75
C GLY A 42 -6.14 5.42 -5.91
N LEU A 43 -5.63 4.55 -5.04
CA LEU A 43 -4.27 4.02 -5.05
C LEU A 43 -4.30 2.49 -5.03
N LYS A 44 -3.66 1.85 -6.01
CA LYS A 44 -3.60 0.39 -6.13
C LYS A 44 -2.16 -0.08 -5.95
N VAL A 45 -1.93 -0.87 -4.91
CA VAL A 45 -0.61 -1.37 -4.54
C VAL A 45 -0.58 -2.89 -4.60
N ASN A 46 0.16 -3.43 -5.55
CA ASN A 46 0.40 -4.86 -5.68
C ASN A 46 1.51 -5.31 -4.74
N LEU A 47 1.28 -6.36 -3.97
CA LEU A 47 2.22 -6.99 -3.07
C LEU A 47 2.57 -8.38 -3.58
N ARG A 48 3.80 -8.58 -4.01
CA ARG A 48 4.32 -9.82 -4.57
C ARG A 48 5.32 -10.48 -3.64
N GLY A 49 5.50 -11.76 -3.80
CA GLY A 49 6.47 -12.56 -3.05
C GLY A 49 5.85 -13.83 -2.50
N GLU A 50 6.69 -14.74 -2.06
CA GLU A 50 6.31 -16.07 -1.61
C GLU A 50 5.40 -16.08 -0.37
N LEU A 51 4.83 -17.24 -0.07
CA LEU A 51 4.03 -17.42 1.13
C LEU A 51 4.92 -17.20 2.38
N GLY A 52 4.40 -16.45 3.36
CA GLY A 52 5.14 -16.17 4.59
C GLY A 52 6.23 -15.09 4.48
N VAL A 53 6.46 -14.49 3.31
CA VAL A 53 7.52 -13.48 3.13
C VAL A 53 7.27 -12.16 3.87
N GLY A 54 6.03 -11.89 4.31
CA GLY A 54 5.70 -10.70 5.10
C GLY A 54 4.76 -9.69 4.43
N LYS A 55 4.10 -10.03 3.32
CA LYS A 55 3.13 -9.14 2.65
C LYS A 55 2.06 -8.62 3.60
N THR A 56 1.38 -9.53 4.29
CA THR A 56 0.38 -9.19 5.32
C THR A 56 0.96 -8.39 6.48
N ALA A 57 2.24 -8.62 6.87
CA ALA A 57 2.90 -7.83 7.90
C ALA A 57 3.08 -6.37 7.46
N LEU A 58 3.46 -6.15 6.20
CA LEU A 58 3.57 -4.82 5.61
C LEU A 58 2.21 -4.10 5.61
N VAL A 59 1.12 -4.76 5.16
CA VAL A 59 -0.23 -4.18 5.18
C VAL A 59 -0.68 -3.89 6.60
N ARG A 60 -0.44 -4.80 7.53
CA ARG A 60 -0.76 -4.60 8.95
C ARG A 60 -0.06 -3.38 9.53
N GLY A 61 1.23 -3.21 9.27
CA GLY A 61 2.01 -2.04 9.67
C GLY A 61 1.45 -0.76 9.06
N TRP A 62 1.07 -0.79 7.79
CA TRP A 62 0.47 0.34 7.08
C TRP A 62 -0.86 0.77 7.70
N LEU A 63 -1.76 -0.17 7.98
CA LEU A 63 -3.02 0.09 8.68
C LEU A 63 -2.80 0.59 10.12
N ARG A 64 -1.80 0.03 10.84
CA ARG A 64 -1.40 0.52 12.18
C ARG A 64 -0.93 1.97 12.15
N ALA A 65 -0.15 2.34 11.13
CA ALA A 65 0.32 3.70 10.96
C ALA A 65 -0.81 4.70 10.66
N PHE A 66 -1.93 4.24 10.12
CA PHE A 66 -3.17 5.02 10.00
C PHE A 66 -4.01 5.06 11.30
N GLY A 67 -3.59 4.36 12.35
CA GLY A 67 -4.29 4.34 13.63
C GLY A 67 -5.37 3.24 13.75
N VAL A 68 -5.44 2.31 12.79
CA VAL A 68 -6.37 1.17 12.90
C VAL A 68 -6.02 0.33 14.11
N ARG A 69 -6.98 0.13 15.03
CA ARG A 69 -6.83 -0.64 16.26
C ARG A 69 -7.55 -2.00 16.14
N GLY A 70 -7.23 -2.92 17.04
CA GLY A 70 -7.83 -4.25 17.04
C GLY A 70 -7.11 -5.25 16.10
N PRO A 71 -7.64 -6.46 15.91
CA PRO A 71 -7.01 -7.49 15.09
C PRO A 71 -7.05 -7.12 13.60
N ILE A 72 -5.89 -7.13 12.94
CA ILE A 72 -5.76 -7.03 11.49
C ILE A 72 -5.30 -8.40 10.99
N ARG A 73 -6.19 -9.10 10.31
CA ARG A 73 -5.97 -10.48 9.82
C ARG A 73 -5.64 -10.46 8.33
N SER A 74 -4.98 -11.53 7.85
CA SER A 74 -4.91 -11.79 6.41
C SER A 74 -6.29 -12.22 5.91
N PRO A 75 -6.80 -11.64 4.82
CA PRO A 75 -8.10 -12.04 4.26
C PRO A 75 -8.01 -13.30 3.41
N THR A 76 -7.08 -14.21 3.67
CA THR A 76 -6.87 -15.44 2.89
C THR A 76 -8.15 -16.29 2.73
N PHE A 77 -9.10 -16.21 3.66
CA PHE A 77 -10.40 -16.89 3.57
C PHE A 77 -11.51 -15.97 3.05
N ALA A 78 -11.52 -14.72 3.50
CA ALA A 78 -12.55 -13.73 3.14
C ALA A 78 -12.26 -13.07 1.78
N VAL A 79 -11.02 -13.20 1.27
CA VAL A 79 -10.50 -12.58 0.05
C VAL A 79 -10.36 -11.06 0.16
N LEU A 80 -11.21 -10.38 0.91
CA LEU A 80 -11.26 -8.94 1.09
C LEU A 80 -11.58 -8.58 2.55
N GLU A 81 -10.80 -7.66 3.13
CA GLU A 81 -11.10 -7.00 4.40
C GLU A 81 -11.12 -5.49 4.21
N PRO A 82 -12.26 -4.83 4.48
CA PRO A 82 -12.38 -3.38 4.38
C PRO A 82 -12.00 -2.71 5.70
N TYR A 83 -11.34 -1.55 5.59
CA TYR A 83 -11.02 -0.65 6.71
C TYR A 83 -11.36 0.78 6.31
N VAL A 84 -11.65 1.62 7.29
CA VAL A 84 -11.70 3.07 7.11
C VAL A 84 -10.49 3.66 7.79
N VAL A 85 -9.69 4.42 7.05
CA VAL A 85 -8.45 5.03 7.56
C VAL A 85 -8.58 6.54 7.66
N SER A 86 -8.01 7.12 8.72
CA SER A 86 -7.89 8.56 8.89
C SER A 86 -6.58 9.05 8.31
N LEU A 87 -6.64 10.11 7.52
CA LEU A 87 -5.44 10.77 6.98
C LEU A 87 -4.89 11.86 7.90
N HIS A 88 -5.68 12.28 8.92
CA HIS A 88 -5.15 13.19 9.94
C HIS A 88 -4.15 12.45 10.82
N GLN A 89 -2.96 13.03 10.96
CA GLN A 89 -2.21 12.81 12.18
C GLN A 89 -2.95 13.56 13.29
N GLU A 90 -3.21 12.91 14.42
CA GLU A 90 -3.62 13.63 15.63
C GLU A 90 -2.64 14.80 15.83
N PRO A 91 -3.10 16.06 15.86
CA PRO A 91 -2.20 17.16 16.13
C PRO A 91 -1.60 16.91 17.51
N ALA A 92 -0.28 16.92 17.61
CA ALA A 92 0.37 17.12 18.90
C ALA A 92 -0.30 18.36 19.54
N ALA A 93 -0.90 18.16 20.71
CA ALA A 93 -1.75 19.14 21.37
C ALA A 93 -1.18 20.57 21.25
N GLY A 94 -1.91 21.47 20.58
CA GLY A 94 -1.59 22.90 20.64
C GLY A 94 -1.51 23.69 19.34
N ARG A 95 -2.17 23.34 18.25
CA ARG A 95 -2.29 24.26 17.10
C ARG A 95 -3.75 24.44 16.67
N ASN A 96 -4.31 25.58 17.07
CA ASN A 96 -5.49 26.17 16.45
C ASN A 96 -5.08 26.67 15.05
N GLY A 97 -5.61 26.10 13.99
CA GLY A 97 -5.30 26.51 12.63
C GLY A 97 -6.44 26.16 11.67
N LEU A 98 -6.85 27.16 10.92
CA LEU A 98 -7.89 27.20 9.90
C LEU A 98 -8.02 25.90 9.09
N GLU A 99 -9.25 25.42 9.00
CA GLU A 99 -9.65 24.24 8.24
C GLU A 99 -9.48 24.49 6.72
N ALA A 100 -8.36 24.02 6.15
CA ALA A 100 -8.39 23.60 4.78
C ALA A 100 -9.32 22.37 4.72
N GLN A 101 -10.15 22.23 3.68
CA GLN A 101 -10.97 21.04 3.44
C GLN A 101 -10.04 19.84 3.24
N THR A 102 -9.59 19.27 4.34
CA THR A 102 -8.63 18.17 4.34
C THR A 102 -9.44 16.90 4.22
N ILE A 103 -9.14 16.10 3.19
CA ILE A 103 -9.69 14.75 3.06
C ILE A 103 -9.35 13.99 4.33
N SER A 104 -10.37 13.75 5.14
CA SER A 104 -10.17 13.21 6.49
C SER A 104 -10.17 11.69 6.54
N ARG A 105 -10.77 11.03 5.55
CA ARG A 105 -11.00 9.59 5.55
C ARG A 105 -10.91 9.01 4.15
N LEU A 106 -10.35 7.80 4.05
CA LEU A 106 -10.35 6.96 2.84
C LEU A 106 -10.79 5.55 3.22
N ASP A 107 -11.35 4.83 2.26
CA ASP A 107 -11.55 3.39 2.38
C ASP A 107 -10.25 2.68 2.06
N PHE A 108 -9.85 1.73 2.87
CA PHE A 108 -8.70 0.87 2.64
C PHE A 108 -9.18 -0.56 2.48
N TYR A 109 -8.89 -1.15 1.32
CA TYR A 109 -9.24 -2.52 0.98
C TYR A 109 -7.99 -3.39 0.97
N HIS A 110 -7.97 -4.40 1.84
CA HIS A 110 -6.92 -5.41 1.85
C HIS A 110 -7.42 -6.65 1.14
N PHE A 111 -6.83 -6.99 0.00
CA PHE A 111 -7.13 -8.17 -0.80
C PHE A 111 -6.05 -9.23 -0.65
N ASP A 112 -6.45 -10.51 -0.66
CA ASP A 112 -5.54 -11.66 -0.71
C ASP A 112 -6.12 -12.71 -1.68
N PHE A 113 -5.54 -12.81 -2.87
CA PHE A 113 -6.01 -13.72 -3.91
C PHE A 113 -5.31 -15.08 -3.91
N TYR A 114 -4.55 -15.42 -2.85
CA TYR A 114 -3.81 -16.68 -2.76
C TYR A 114 -4.63 -17.92 -3.16
N ARG A 115 -5.92 -17.94 -2.79
CA ARG A 115 -6.82 -19.07 -3.00
C ARG A 115 -7.52 -19.09 -4.37
N PHE A 116 -7.36 -18.06 -5.16
CA PHE A 116 -7.93 -18.07 -6.51
C PHE A 116 -7.27 -19.18 -7.34
N ALA A 117 -8.10 -20.05 -7.90
CA ALA A 117 -7.69 -21.06 -8.85
C ALA A 117 -7.63 -20.48 -10.26
N GLU A 118 -8.61 -19.61 -10.59
CA GLU A 118 -8.78 -18.99 -11.91
C GLU A 118 -8.92 -17.47 -11.82
N PRO A 119 -8.33 -16.69 -12.75
CA PRO A 119 -8.42 -15.23 -12.75
C PRO A 119 -9.85 -14.68 -12.82
N ASP A 120 -10.78 -15.43 -13.43
CA ASP A 120 -12.16 -15.01 -13.60
C ASP A 120 -12.95 -14.93 -12.28
N GLU A 121 -12.45 -15.57 -11.21
CA GLU A 121 -13.03 -15.45 -9.87
C GLU A 121 -13.08 -14.00 -9.39
N PHE A 122 -12.08 -13.18 -9.77
CA PHE A 122 -12.09 -11.74 -9.50
C PHE A 122 -13.32 -11.04 -10.10
N SER A 123 -13.67 -11.38 -11.33
CA SER A 123 -14.81 -10.78 -12.03
C SER A 123 -16.14 -11.25 -11.44
N PHE A 124 -16.26 -12.53 -11.10
CA PHE A 124 -17.47 -13.11 -10.53
C PHE A 124 -17.76 -12.58 -9.11
N ALA A 125 -16.72 -12.28 -8.34
CA ALA A 125 -16.87 -11.74 -6.99
C ALA A 125 -17.29 -10.26 -6.96
N GLY A 126 -17.34 -9.56 -8.09
CA GLY A 126 -17.80 -8.17 -8.16
C GLY A 126 -16.82 -7.15 -7.55
N PHE A 127 -15.56 -7.50 -7.37
CA PHE A 127 -14.58 -6.65 -6.67
C PHE A 127 -14.18 -5.39 -7.44
N ARG A 128 -14.54 -5.26 -8.70
CA ARG A 128 -14.13 -4.12 -9.54
C ARG A 128 -14.60 -2.78 -8.97
N GLU A 129 -15.73 -2.75 -8.27
CA GLU A 129 -16.28 -1.53 -7.67
C GLU A 129 -15.46 -0.98 -6.49
N GLN A 130 -14.61 -1.81 -5.87
CA GLN A 130 -13.72 -1.39 -4.78
C GLN A 130 -12.48 -0.64 -5.29
N PHE A 131 -12.26 -0.62 -6.61
CA PHE A 131 -11.13 0.08 -7.22
C PHE A 131 -11.57 1.42 -7.77
N GLY A 132 -11.07 2.53 -7.22
CA GLY A 132 -11.42 3.86 -7.71
C GLY A 132 -11.18 4.97 -6.69
N ALA A 133 -11.82 6.10 -6.95
CA ALA A 133 -11.70 7.32 -6.16
C ALA A 133 -11.95 7.09 -4.65
N GLY A 134 -11.17 7.73 -3.80
CA GLY A 134 -11.30 7.67 -2.35
C GLY A 134 -10.84 6.37 -1.70
N ARG A 135 -10.11 5.51 -2.42
CA ARG A 135 -9.78 4.16 -1.97
C ARG A 135 -8.31 3.85 -2.09
N ILE A 136 -7.79 3.10 -1.13
CA ILE A 136 -6.48 2.45 -1.18
C ILE A 136 -6.72 0.95 -1.25
N CYS A 137 -6.18 0.28 -2.27
CA CYS A 137 -6.25 -1.17 -2.42
C CYS A 137 -4.84 -1.76 -2.26
N ALA A 138 -4.61 -2.52 -1.18
CA ALA A 138 -3.42 -3.34 -0.99
C ALA A 138 -3.75 -4.78 -1.39
N ILE A 139 -3.02 -5.33 -2.37
CA ILE A 139 -3.41 -6.56 -3.06
C ILE A 139 -2.28 -7.58 -2.94
N GLU A 140 -2.48 -8.62 -2.15
CA GLU A 140 -1.59 -9.78 -2.09
C GLU A 140 -1.95 -10.77 -3.20
N TRP A 141 -0.94 -11.40 -3.80
CA TRP A 141 -1.05 -12.38 -4.89
C TRP A 141 -1.79 -11.84 -6.14
N PRO A 142 -1.43 -10.63 -6.63
CA PRO A 142 -2.10 -10.02 -7.77
C PRO A 142 -2.04 -10.88 -9.04
N GLU A 143 -1.02 -11.72 -9.19
CA GLU A 143 -0.84 -12.64 -10.31
C GLU A 143 -1.97 -13.68 -10.42
N LYS A 144 -2.66 -13.98 -9.32
CA LYS A 144 -3.78 -14.92 -9.31
C LYS A 144 -5.04 -14.37 -9.99
N ALA A 145 -5.22 -13.05 -9.95
CA ALA A 145 -6.30 -12.38 -10.68
C ALA A 145 -5.83 -11.86 -12.06
N GLY A 146 -4.52 -11.83 -12.31
CA GLY A 146 -3.93 -11.53 -13.61
C GLY A 146 -4.44 -10.23 -14.23
N GLU A 147 -4.77 -10.29 -15.52
CA GLU A 147 -5.25 -9.13 -16.29
C GLU A 147 -6.67 -8.68 -15.91
N ARG A 148 -7.38 -9.40 -15.04
CA ARG A 148 -8.68 -8.97 -14.52
C ARG A 148 -8.55 -7.81 -13.53
N LEU A 149 -7.37 -7.68 -12.87
CA LEU A 149 -7.08 -6.56 -11.99
C LEU A 149 -6.91 -5.26 -12.77
N PRO A 150 -7.42 -4.13 -12.23
CA PRO A 150 -7.00 -2.81 -12.70
C PRO A 150 -5.48 -2.65 -12.58
N ALA A 151 -4.87 -1.88 -13.49
CA ALA A 151 -3.44 -1.61 -13.47
C ALA A 151 -3.03 -1.03 -12.10
N ALA A 152 -1.92 -1.53 -11.56
CA ALA A 152 -1.35 -1.05 -10.31
C ALA A 152 -0.80 0.37 -10.48
N ASP A 153 -0.72 1.11 -9.37
CA ASP A 153 0.02 2.36 -9.27
C ASP A 153 1.44 2.12 -8.72
N LEU A 154 1.56 1.14 -7.83
CA LEU A 154 2.81 0.74 -7.20
C LEU A 154 2.85 -0.79 -7.07
N THR A 155 4.00 -1.38 -7.35
CA THR A 155 4.26 -2.80 -7.09
C THR A 155 5.41 -2.94 -6.09
N ILE A 156 5.17 -3.67 -5.00
CA ILE A 156 6.17 -3.99 -3.97
C ILE A 156 6.39 -5.49 -3.99
N THR A 157 7.62 -5.91 -4.28
CA THR A 157 8.02 -7.32 -4.24
C THR A 157 8.90 -7.55 -3.02
N LEU A 158 8.49 -8.48 -2.17
CA LEU A 158 9.25 -8.92 -1.00
C LEU A 158 9.94 -10.24 -1.30
N GLN A 159 11.20 -10.34 -0.91
CA GLN A 159 12.00 -11.57 -0.99
C GLN A 159 12.68 -11.83 0.35
N VAL A 160 12.93 -13.09 0.66
CA VAL A 160 13.75 -13.46 1.83
C VAL A 160 15.21 -13.10 1.52
N ASP A 161 15.89 -12.48 2.48
CA ASP A 161 17.30 -12.11 2.41
C ASP A 161 17.95 -12.41 3.78
N GLY A 162 18.53 -13.60 3.90
CA GLY A 162 18.96 -14.12 5.20
C GLY A 162 17.81 -14.18 6.19
N ASP A 163 17.97 -13.58 7.36
CA ASP A 163 16.91 -13.47 8.38
C ASP A 163 15.96 -12.29 8.09
N GLY A 164 16.38 -11.37 7.24
CA GLY A 164 15.63 -10.19 6.84
C GLY A 164 14.81 -10.38 5.56
N ARG A 165 14.51 -9.24 4.95
CA ARG A 165 13.79 -9.16 3.65
C ARG A 165 14.45 -8.14 2.75
N LEU A 166 14.26 -8.32 1.46
CA LEU A 166 14.58 -7.36 0.43
C LEU A 166 13.26 -6.88 -0.18
N ALA A 167 13.02 -5.58 -0.16
CA ALA A 167 11.85 -4.96 -0.79
C ALA A 167 12.27 -4.27 -2.09
N THR A 168 11.70 -4.69 -3.22
CA THR A 168 11.84 -4.02 -4.51
C THR A 168 10.54 -3.29 -4.82
N LEU A 169 10.61 -1.96 -4.96
CA LEU A 169 9.48 -1.08 -5.19
C LEU A 169 9.55 -0.53 -6.61
N ARG A 170 8.45 -0.60 -7.34
CA ARG A 170 8.32 -0.08 -8.71
C ARG A 170 7.06 0.76 -8.82
N ALA A 171 7.21 1.98 -9.29
CA ALA A 171 6.07 2.81 -9.67
C ALA A 171 5.55 2.41 -11.05
N ASP A 172 4.25 2.23 -11.16
CA ASP A 172 3.55 1.81 -12.38
C ASP A 172 2.65 2.92 -12.94
N SER A 173 2.54 4.07 -12.22
CA SER A 173 1.80 5.28 -12.64
C SER A 173 2.45 6.55 -12.08
N THR A 174 2.01 7.72 -12.54
CA THR A 174 2.46 9.03 -12.00
C THR A 174 2.14 9.16 -10.51
N LEU A 175 0.95 8.73 -10.07
CA LEU A 175 0.60 8.72 -8.64
C LEU A 175 1.50 7.77 -7.86
N GLY A 176 1.73 6.56 -8.40
CA GLY A 176 2.65 5.59 -7.82
C GLY A 176 4.07 6.13 -7.68
N HIS A 177 4.54 6.91 -8.66
CA HIS A 177 5.85 7.56 -8.61
C HIS A 177 5.94 8.56 -7.45
N GLY A 178 4.98 9.47 -7.33
CA GLY A 178 4.95 10.44 -6.22
C GLY A 178 4.88 9.74 -4.85
N CYS A 179 4.02 8.72 -4.72
CA CYS A 179 3.93 7.93 -3.49
C CYS A 179 5.25 7.21 -3.18
N LEU A 180 5.92 6.65 -4.18
CA LEU A 180 7.19 5.95 -4.02
C LEU A 180 8.29 6.91 -3.55
N GLU A 181 8.45 8.06 -4.20
CA GLU A 181 9.44 9.07 -3.81
C GLU A 181 9.24 9.55 -2.37
N SER A 182 7.99 9.88 -2.01
CA SER A 182 7.66 10.31 -0.65
C SER A 182 7.94 9.21 0.39
N ALA A 183 7.59 7.95 0.08
CA ALA A 183 7.83 6.83 0.97
C ALA A 183 9.33 6.55 1.15
N LEU A 184 10.13 6.60 0.08
CA LEU A 184 11.57 6.39 0.17
C LEU A 184 12.26 7.50 0.95
N THR A 185 11.87 8.75 0.76
CA THR A 185 12.38 9.89 1.51
C THR A 185 12.14 9.71 3.01
N ASP A 186 10.94 9.35 3.42
CA ASP A 186 10.59 9.12 4.84
C ASP A 186 11.33 7.89 5.41
N PHE A 187 11.38 6.80 4.65
CA PHE A 187 12.06 5.57 5.04
C PHE A 187 13.56 5.79 5.26
N ASP A 188 14.25 6.47 4.33
CA ASP A 188 15.68 6.68 4.39
C ASP A 188 16.05 7.68 5.50
N THR A 189 15.22 8.71 5.75
CA THR A 189 15.43 9.71 6.81
C THR A 189 15.26 9.10 8.20
N THR A 190 14.26 8.24 8.40
CA THR A 190 14.01 7.58 9.70
C THR A 190 15.01 6.47 10.04
N ALA A 191 15.86 6.05 9.10
CA ALA A 191 16.95 5.11 9.38
C ALA A 191 18.17 5.79 10.03
N ALA A 192 18.30 7.12 9.88
CA ALA A 192 19.45 7.90 10.34
C ALA A 192 19.24 8.52 11.75
N ALA A 193 18.06 8.35 12.34
CA ALA A 193 17.68 8.85 13.66
C ALA A 193 17.65 7.74 14.70
#